data_3cf4b2a654cf062e8360874c77e75269
#
_entry.id   3cf4b2a654cf062e8360874c77e75269
#
_cell.length_a   1.000
_cell.length_b   1.000
_cell.length_c   1.000
_cell.angle_alpha   90.00
_cell.angle_beta   90.00
_cell.angle_gamma   90.00
#
_symmetry.space_group_name_H-M   'P 1'
#
loop_
_entity.id
_entity.type
_entity.pdbx_description
1 polymer ?
#
loop_
_entity_poly.entity_id
_entity_poly.type
_entity_poly.pdbx_seq_one_letter_code
_entity_poly.pdbx_strand_id
1 'polypeptide(L)'
;MDSSGYNCFVDRDKMDASIQDLGPKELNCTELQELKQLARQGYWAQSHALRGKVYQRLIRDIPCRTVTPDASVYSDIVGKIVGKHSSSSLPLPEFVDNTQVPTYCLNTRGEGAVRKILLCIANQFPDISFCPALPAVVALLLHYSIDEAECFEKACRILACNDPSKKLIDQSFLAFESSCMTFGDLVNKYCQAAHKLMVAVSEDVLQVYSDWQRWLFGELPLNYFARVFDVFLVEGYKVLYRVALAILKFFHKVRAGQPLESDNIKQDIRMFVKDIAKTVSPEKLLEKAFAIRLFSRKEIQLLQMANEKALKQKGITVKQKSVSLSKRFYFQCEGHEPTLLLIKTTQKEVCGAYLSTDWSERNKFGGKLGFFGTGECFVFRLQPEVQRYEWVVIKHPELTRPTSLKSSETAAAPSLLSHSVSSDPADRLSPFLAARHFNLPSKTESMFMAGGNDCLIIGGGGGQALYIDGDLNRGRTGHCDTFNNQPLCSENFLISAVEAWGFQDPDTQ
;
A
#
# COMPACT_ATOMS: atom_id res chain seq x y z
N MET A 1 -5.17 -33.93 -4.87
CA MET A 1 -6.60 -33.71 -4.68
C MET A 1 -7.24 -35.02 -4.25
N ASP A 2 -8.19 -34.96 -3.35
CA ASP A 2 -8.96 -36.13 -2.98
C ASP A 2 -10.06 -36.46 -4.01
N SER A 3 -10.91 -37.46 -3.72
CA SER A 3 -11.99 -37.89 -4.60
C SER A 3 -13.05 -36.81 -4.90
N SER A 4 -13.15 -35.79 -4.04
CA SER A 4 -14.04 -34.64 -4.20
C SER A 4 -13.38 -33.44 -4.90
N GLY A 5 -12.10 -33.55 -5.27
CA GLY A 5 -11.34 -32.50 -5.97
C GLY A 5 -10.74 -31.43 -5.07
N TYR A 6 -10.87 -31.53 -3.73
CA TYR A 6 -10.26 -30.61 -2.79
C TYR A 6 -8.77 -30.94 -2.58
N ASN A 7 -7.95 -29.91 -2.41
CA ASN A 7 -6.54 -30.04 -2.10
C ASN A 7 -6.25 -29.81 -0.59
N CYS A 8 -4.97 -29.92 -0.21
CA CYS A 8 -4.54 -29.78 1.19
C CYS A 8 -4.54 -28.33 1.74
N PHE A 9 -4.87 -27.33 0.93
CA PHE A 9 -4.90 -25.91 1.31
C PHE A 9 -6.28 -25.46 1.77
N VAL A 10 -7.32 -26.25 1.50
CA VAL A 10 -8.72 -25.92 1.79
C VAL A 10 -9.12 -26.43 3.18
N ASP A 11 -9.76 -25.55 3.97
CA ASP A 11 -10.40 -25.88 5.22
C ASP A 11 -11.85 -26.32 4.93
N ARG A 12 -12.09 -27.62 4.99
CA ARG A 12 -13.40 -28.19 4.64
C ARG A 12 -14.50 -27.83 5.62
N ASP A 13 -14.16 -27.60 6.87
CA ASP A 13 -15.14 -27.28 7.91
C ASP A 13 -15.75 -25.88 7.69
N LYS A 14 -15.04 -25.04 6.95
CA LYS A 14 -15.51 -23.70 6.53
C LYS A 14 -16.24 -23.69 5.19
N MET A 15 -16.19 -24.81 4.44
CA MET A 15 -16.91 -24.91 3.19
C MET A 15 -18.38 -25.20 3.45
N ASP A 16 -19.25 -24.63 2.60
CA ASP A 16 -20.68 -24.87 2.70
C ASP A 16 -20.99 -26.34 2.42
N ALA A 17 -21.46 -27.04 3.46
CA ALA A 17 -21.81 -28.47 3.37
C ALA A 17 -22.96 -28.76 2.37
N SER A 18 -23.69 -27.72 1.93
CA SER A 18 -24.75 -27.86 0.92
C SER A 18 -24.21 -28.05 -0.50
N ILE A 19 -22.90 -27.82 -0.74
CA ILE A 19 -22.26 -28.08 -2.03
C ILE A 19 -21.97 -29.58 -2.13
N GLN A 20 -23.01 -30.37 -2.42
CA GLN A 20 -22.84 -31.74 -2.87
C GLN A 20 -22.30 -31.71 -4.30
N ASP A 21 -21.28 -32.52 -4.56
CA ASP A 21 -20.70 -32.67 -5.91
C ASP A 21 -21.65 -33.46 -6.83
N LEU A 22 -22.81 -32.85 -7.10
CA LEU A 22 -23.90 -33.38 -7.93
C LEU A 22 -23.82 -32.91 -9.39
N GLY A 23 -22.77 -32.14 -9.71
CA GLY A 23 -22.60 -31.53 -11.03
C GLY A 23 -22.10 -32.51 -12.10
N PRO A 24 -22.11 -32.08 -13.37
CA PRO A 24 -21.57 -32.85 -14.48
C PRO A 24 -20.08 -33.11 -14.29
N LYS A 25 -19.61 -34.27 -14.75
CA LYS A 25 -18.22 -34.72 -14.57
C LYS A 25 -17.26 -34.20 -15.65
N GLU A 26 -17.81 -33.79 -16.80
CA GLU A 26 -17.01 -33.38 -17.96
C GLU A 26 -17.62 -32.18 -18.68
N LEU A 27 -16.76 -31.40 -19.33
CA LEU A 27 -17.16 -30.29 -20.20
C LEU A 27 -16.79 -30.65 -21.65
N ASN A 28 -17.76 -31.03 -22.45
CA ASN A 28 -17.61 -31.42 -23.85
C ASN A 28 -18.00 -30.29 -24.81
N CYS A 29 -17.58 -29.06 -24.51
CA CYS A 29 -17.88 -27.88 -25.32
C CYS A 29 -16.58 -27.26 -25.86
N THR A 30 -16.59 -26.93 -27.17
CA THR A 30 -15.48 -26.26 -27.87
C THR A 30 -15.86 -24.86 -28.36
N GLU A 31 -17.15 -24.63 -28.59
CA GLU A 31 -17.63 -23.35 -29.12
C GLU A 31 -17.74 -22.25 -28.05
N LEU A 32 -17.18 -21.08 -28.36
CA LEU A 32 -17.15 -19.95 -27.43
C LEU A 32 -18.55 -19.48 -27.00
N GLN A 33 -19.53 -19.52 -27.88
CA GLN A 33 -20.89 -19.04 -27.55
C GLN A 33 -21.58 -20.00 -26.58
N GLU A 34 -21.46 -21.28 -26.80
CA GLU A 34 -21.96 -22.31 -25.91
C GLU A 34 -21.25 -22.25 -24.55
N LEU A 35 -19.94 -22.09 -24.55
CA LEU A 35 -19.14 -21.93 -23.33
C LEU A 35 -19.59 -20.73 -22.48
N LYS A 36 -19.95 -19.60 -23.11
CA LYS A 36 -20.52 -18.44 -22.41
C LYS A 36 -21.86 -18.77 -21.76
N GLN A 37 -22.74 -19.50 -22.45
CA GLN A 37 -24.02 -19.90 -21.90
C GLN A 37 -23.85 -20.81 -20.70
N LEU A 38 -22.99 -21.84 -20.81
CA LEU A 38 -22.70 -22.77 -19.73
C LEU A 38 -22.08 -22.06 -18.52
N ALA A 39 -21.16 -21.12 -18.74
CA ALA A 39 -20.59 -20.31 -17.68
C ALA A 39 -21.65 -19.48 -16.94
N ARG A 40 -22.53 -18.82 -17.68
CA ARG A 40 -23.61 -17.99 -17.09
C ARG A 40 -24.61 -18.84 -16.33
N GLN A 41 -24.95 -20.03 -16.84
CA GLN A 41 -25.86 -20.97 -16.20
C GLN A 41 -25.27 -21.67 -14.99
N GLY A 42 -23.92 -21.63 -14.81
CA GLY A 42 -23.25 -22.29 -13.71
C GLY A 42 -23.10 -23.80 -13.91
N TYR A 43 -22.90 -24.24 -15.14
CA TYR A 43 -22.80 -25.68 -15.49
C TYR A 43 -21.78 -26.43 -14.62
N TRP A 44 -20.64 -25.85 -14.31
CA TRP A 44 -19.61 -26.44 -13.45
C TRP A 44 -19.60 -25.92 -12.03
N ALA A 45 -20.55 -25.04 -11.65
CA ALA A 45 -20.56 -24.39 -10.34
C ALA A 45 -20.75 -25.35 -9.18
N GLN A 46 -21.43 -26.48 -9.41
CA GLN A 46 -21.74 -27.49 -8.39
C GLN A 46 -20.70 -28.61 -8.32
N SER A 47 -19.69 -28.62 -9.18
CA SER A 47 -18.62 -29.61 -9.15
C SER A 47 -17.26 -28.93 -8.96
N HIS A 48 -16.67 -29.09 -7.77
CA HIS A 48 -15.35 -28.56 -7.46
C HIS A 48 -14.29 -29.12 -8.38
N ALA A 49 -14.31 -30.42 -8.61
CA ALA A 49 -13.37 -31.10 -9.49
C ALA A 49 -13.49 -30.65 -10.95
N LEU A 50 -14.71 -30.52 -11.48
CA LEU A 50 -14.93 -30.03 -12.84
C LEU A 50 -14.48 -28.58 -12.99
N ARG A 51 -14.80 -27.71 -12.00
CA ARG A 51 -14.37 -26.31 -12.03
C ARG A 51 -12.84 -26.20 -12.11
N GLY A 52 -12.10 -27.01 -11.36
CA GLY A 52 -10.64 -27.09 -11.43
C GLY A 52 -10.13 -27.42 -12.84
N LYS A 53 -10.71 -28.43 -13.49
CA LYS A 53 -10.38 -28.81 -14.88
C LYS A 53 -10.71 -27.69 -15.88
N VAL A 54 -11.85 -27.04 -15.70
CA VAL A 54 -12.28 -25.91 -16.55
C VAL A 54 -11.34 -24.73 -16.39
N TYR A 55 -10.98 -24.35 -15.17
CA TYR A 55 -10.03 -23.28 -14.92
C TYR A 55 -8.67 -23.57 -15.54
N GLN A 56 -8.17 -24.79 -15.38
CA GLN A 56 -6.91 -25.20 -16.00
C GLN A 56 -6.95 -25.05 -17.53
N ARG A 57 -8.04 -25.49 -18.18
CA ARG A 57 -8.23 -25.33 -19.62
C ARG A 57 -8.32 -23.88 -20.04
N LEU A 58 -9.23 -23.09 -19.43
CA LEU A 58 -9.48 -21.70 -19.82
C LEU A 58 -8.25 -20.79 -19.61
N ILE A 59 -7.49 -21.03 -18.54
CA ILE A 59 -6.31 -20.24 -18.24
C ILE A 59 -5.15 -20.63 -19.16
N ARG A 60 -5.01 -21.94 -19.50
CA ARG A 60 -4.01 -22.39 -20.48
C ARG A 60 -4.25 -21.76 -21.86
N ASP A 61 -5.49 -21.59 -22.26
CA ASP A 61 -5.87 -21.02 -23.54
C ASP A 61 -5.80 -19.47 -23.59
N ILE A 62 -5.35 -18.80 -22.50
CA ILE A 62 -5.13 -17.35 -22.49
C ILE A 62 -3.94 -17.03 -23.38
N PRO A 63 -4.10 -16.14 -24.40
CA PRO A 63 -2.98 -15.67 -25.20
C PRO A 63 -2.09 -14.74 -24.35
N CYS A 64 -0.81 -15.08 -24.25
CA CYS A 64 0.17 -14.33 -23.45
C CYS A 64 1.18 -13.61 -24.34
N ARG A 65 1.66 -12.44 -23.89
CA ARG A 65 2.66 -11.59 -24.62
C ARG A 65 4.05 -12.23 -24.68
N THR A 66 4.39 -12.96 -23.64
CA THR A 66 5.71 -13.54 -23.44
C THR A 66 5.55 -14.99 -22.98
N VAL A 67 6.64 -15.74 -23.02
CA VAL A 67 6.71 -17.03 -22.37
C VAL A 67 6.43 -16.81 -20.89
N THR A 68 5.34 -17.36 -20.39
CA THR A 68 5.01 -17.30 -18.97
C THR A 68 5.87 -18.30 -18.21
N PRO A 69 6.30 -17.97 -16.98
CA PRO A 69 6.99 -18.94 -16.14
C PRO A 69 6.07 -20.13 -15.89
N ASP A 70 6.63 -21.31 -16.03
CA ASP A 70 5.96 -22.56 -15.70
C ASP A 70 6.13 -22.91 -14.23
N ALA A 71 5.54 -24.04 -13.82
CA ALA A 71 5.58 -24.51 -12.45
C ALA A 71 7.02 -24.82 -11.95
N SER A 72 7.98 -25.13 -12.85
CA SER A 72 9.36 -25.43 -12.47
C SER A 72 10.11 -24.21 -11.93
N VAL A 73 9.85 -23.04 -12.51
CA VAL A 73 10.45 -21.77 -12.11
C VAL A 73 10.05 -21.36 -10.70
N TYR A 74 8.87 -21.79 -10.23
CA TYR A 74 8.37 -21.45 -8.91
C TYR A 74 9.31 -21.89 -7.79
N SER A 75 9.80 -23.13 -7.83
CA SER A 75 10.70 -23.68 -6.80
C SER A 75 12.01 -22.90 -6.70
N ASP A 76 12.56 -22.49 -7.84
CA ASP A 76 13.79 -21.70 -7.90
C ASP A 76 13.61 -20.31 -7.28
N ILE A 77 12.48 -19.67 -7.58
CA ILE A 77 12.16 -18.34 -7.02
C ILE A 77 11.92 -18.43 -5.52
N VAL A 78 11.15 -19.43 -5.05
CA VAL A 78 10.90 -19.65 -3.62
C VAL A 78 12.21 -19.86 -2.87
N GLY A 79 13.13 -20.68 -3.41
CA GLY A 79 14.44 -20.91 -2.80
C GLY A 79 15.25 -19.62 -2.62
N LYS A 80 15.17 -18.70 -3.58
CA LYS A 80 15.87 -17.41 -3.54
C LYS A 80 15.24 -16.39 -2.59
N ILE A 81 13.91 -16.29 -2.57
CA ILE A 81 13.19 -15.20 -1.86
C ILE A 81 12.85 -15.59 -0.43
N VAL A 82 12.30 -16.78 -0.23
CA VAL A 82 11.78 -17.22 1.07
C VAL A 82 12.90 -17.83 1.91
N GLY A 83 13.83 -18.57 1.28
CA GLY A 83 14.95 -19.19 1.97
C GLY A 83 14.52 -19.99 3.21
N LYS A 84 15.12 -19.67 4.36
CA LYS A 84 14.81 -20.29 5.67
C LYS A 84 13.76 -19.53 6.48
N HIS A 85 13.22 -18.41 5.96
CA HIS A 85 12.26 -17.59 6.69
C HIS A 85 10.86 -18.24 6.68
N SER A 86 10.12 -18.06 7.77
CA SER A 86 8.71 -18.43 7.79
C SER A 86 7.90 -17.55 6.85
N SER A 87 7.07 -18.13 6.00
CA SER A 87 6.24 -17.39 5.04
C SER A 87 5.27 -16.39 5.72
N SER A 88 4.93 -16.62 6.98
CA SER A 88 4.06 -15.72 7.76
C SER A 88 4.74 -14.42 8.20
N SER A 89 6.07 -14.39 8.30
CA SER A 89 6.85 -13.21 8.70
C SER A 89 7.23 -12.29 7.54
N LEU A 90 7.07 -12.74 6.28
CA LEU A 90 7.42 -11.95 5.11
C LEU A 90 6.34 -10.90 4.80
N PRO A 91 6.74 -9.64 4.51
CA PRO A 91 5.80 -8.60 4.12
C PRO A 91 5.17 -8.92 2.76
N LEU A 92 3.91 -8.53 2.58
CA LEU A 92 3.25 -8.63 1.28
C LEU A 92 3.90 -7.65 0.28
N PRO A 93 3.90 -7.99 -1.03
CA PRO A 93 4.39 -7.08 -2.06
C PRO A 93 3.66 -5.73 -2.04
N GLU A 94 4.37 -4.66 -2.37
CA GLU A 94 3.83 -3.31 -2.36
C GLU A 94 2.61 -3.11 -3.25
N PHE A 95 2.57 -3.78 -4.39
CA PHE A 95 1.46 -3.65 -5.33
C PHE A 95 0.11 -4.13 -4.77
N VAL A 96 0.11 -4.89 -3.66
CA VAL A 96 -1.11 -5.36 -2.96
C VAL A 96 -1.79 -4.24 -2.17
N ASP A 97 -1.08 -3.13 -1.91
CA ASP A 97 -1.61 -1.93 -1.27
C ASP A 97 -2.25 -2.16 0.11
N ASN A 98 -1.58 -2.93 0.97
CA ASN A 98 -2.08 -3.32 2.30
C ASN A 98 -3.48 -3.99 2.29
N THR A 99 -3.95 -4.47 1.15
CA THR A 99 -5.19 -5.22 1.04
C THR A 99 -5.07 -6.50 1.85
N GLN A 100 -6.03 -6.76 2.72
CA GLN A 100 -6.09 -8.03 3.42
C GLN A 100 -6.24 -9.17 2.41
N VAL A 101 -5.43 -10.21 2.57
CA VAL A 101 -5.58 -11.44 1.78
C VAL A 101 -6.88 -12.12 2.21
N PRO A 102 -7.88 -12.29 1.32
CA PRO A 102 -9.08 -13.02 1.69
C PRO A 102 -8.74 -14.47 1.99
N THR A 103 -9.27 -14.99 3.07
CA THR A 103 -9.02 -16.39 3.46
C THR A 103 -9.73 -17.38 2.53
N TYR A 104 -10.95 -17.03 2.08
CA TYR A 104 -11.79 -17.86 1.20
C TYR A 104 -11.79 -19.36 1.58
N CYS A 105 -11.99 -19.67 2.85
CA CYS A 105 -11.96 -21.04 3.36
C CYS A 105 -10.61 -21.77 3.15
N LEU A 106 -9.50 -21.06 3.01
CA LEU A 106 -8.17 -21.64 3.09
C LEU A 106 -7.78 -21.89 4.56
N ASN A 107 -6.99 -22.93 4.78
CA ASN A 107 -6.35 -23.15 6.07
C ASN A 107 -5.04 -22.35 6.19
N THR A 108 -4.39 -22.39 7.35
CA THR A 108 -3.15 -21.66 7.61
C THR A 108 -2.03 -21.95 6.59
N ARG A 109 -1.95 -23.21 6.09
CA ARG A 109 -1.01 -23.59 5.03
C ARG A 109 -1.36 -22.89 3.72
N GLY A 110 -2.64 -22.81 3.37
CA GLY A 110 -3.12 -22.12 2.18
C GLY A 110 -2.87 -20.61 2.24
N GLU A 111 -3.10 -19.98 3.39
CA GLU A 111 -2.80 -18.55 3.58
C GLU A 111 -1.29 -18.27 3.41
N GLY A 112 -0.43 -19.12 3.96
CA GLY A 112 1.02 -19.05 3.76
C GLY A 112 1.43 -19.25 2.30
N ALA A 113 0.76 -20.17 1.59
CA ALA A 113 0.99 -20.41 0.16
C ALA A 113 0.63 -19.18 -0.69
N VAL A 114 -0.51 -18.52 -0.43
CA VAL A 114 -0.89 -17.29 -1.12
C VAL A 114 0.18 -16.21 -0.97
N ARG A 115 0.71 -16.01 0.25
CA ARG A 115 1.79 -15.03 0.50
C ARG A 115 3.04 -15.35 -0.32
N LYS A 116 3.48 -16.61 -0.32
CA LYS A 116 4.65 -17.06 -1.10
C LYS A 116 4.45 -16.83 -2.60
N ILE A 117 3.29 -17.20 -3.12
CA ILE A 117 2.96 -17.01 -4.54
C ILE A 117 2.98 -15.52 -4.92
N LEU A 118 2.41 -14.64 -4.09
CA LEU A 118 2.42 -13.19 -4.33
C LEU A 118 3.85 -12.63 -4.36
N LEU A 119 4.74 -13.09 -3.47
CA LEU A 119 6.15 -12.69 -3.47
C LEU A 119 6.88 -13.17 -4.73
N CYS A 120 6.61 -14.41 -5.18
CA CYS A 120 7.17 -14.93 -6.41
C CYS A 120 6.66 -14.16 -7.64
N ILE A 121 5.39 -13.74 -7.66
CA ILE A 121 4.83 -12.89 -8.70
C ILE A 121 5.52 -11.52 -8.71
N ALA A 122 5.76 -10.91 -7.55
CA ALA A 122 6.48 -9.64 -7.45
C ALA A 122 7.89 -9.70 -8.07
N ASN A 123 8.58 -10.81 -7.87
CA ASN A 123 9.89 -11.05 -8.47
C ASN A 123 9.81 -11.22 -9.99
N GLN A 124 8.79 -11.94 -10.47
CA GLN A 124 8.64 -12.26 -11.88
C GLN A 124 8.08 -11.11 -12.72
N PHE A 125 7.26 -10.24 -12.14
CA PHE A 125 6.61 -9.13 -12.80
C PHE A 125 6.94 -7.80 -12.10
N PRO A 126 8.17 -7.28 -12.24
CA PRO A 126 8.59 -6.04 -11.59
C PRO A 126 7.79 -4.81 -12.05
N ASP A 127 7.15 -4.89 -13.23
CA ASP A 127 6.35 -3.80 -13.78
C ASP A 127 4.97 -3.63 -13.11
N ILE A 128 4.54 -4.60 -12.29
CA ILE A 128 3.29 -4.48 -11.54
C ILE A 128 3.51 -3.50 -10.40
N SER A 129 2.90 -2.33 -10.51
CA SER A 129 3.01 -1.29 -9.48
C SER A 129 1.79 -1.18 -8.55
N PHE A 130 0.63 -1.67 -8.97
CA PHE A 130 -0.60 -1.61 -8.19
C PHE A 130 -1.62 -2.67 -8.64
N CYS A 131 -1.95 -3.63 -7.79
CA CYS A 131 -2.85 -4.74 -8.12
C CYS A 131 -3.56 -5.31 -6.86
N PRO A 132 -4.46 -4.56 -6.21
CA PRO A 132 -5.11 -4.98 -4.97
C PRO A 132 -6.08 -6.16 -5.14
N ALA A 133 -6.49 -6.49 -6.37
CA ALA A 133 -7.35 -7.63 -6.68
C ALA A 133 -6.61 -8.97 -6.68
N LEU A 134 -5.28 -8.97 -6.86
CA LEU A 134 -4.50 -10.19 -7.08
C LEU A 134 -4.53 -11.18 -5.91
N PRO A 135 -4.48 -10.77 -4.63
CA PRO A 135 -4.58 -11.70 -3.51
C PRO A 135 -5.84 -12.55 -3.53
N ALA A 136 -6.99 -11.96 -3.87
CA ALA A 136 -8.25 -12.67 -3.96
C ALA A 136 -8.25 -13.68 -5.11
N VAL A 137 -7.66 -13.31 -6.25
CA VAL A 137 -7.53 -14.19 -7.41
C VAL A 137 -6.63 -15.37 -7.09
N VAL A 138 -5.48 -15.14 -6.48
CA VAL A 138 -4.54 -16.21 -6.08
C VAL A 138 -5.18 -17.13 -5.05
N ALA A 139 -5.89 -16.58 -4.05
CA ALA A 139 -6.60 -17.38 -3.06
C ALA A 139 -7.66 -18.29 -3.70
N LEU A 140 -8.43 -17.76 -4.67
CA LEU A 140 -9.41 -18.56 -5.42
C LEU A 140 -8.73 -19.65 -6.28
N LEU A 141 -7.68 -19.29 -7.02
CA LEU A 141 -6.95 -20.23 -7.88
C LEU A 141 -6.33 -21.39 -7.09
N LEU A 142 -5.89 -21.10 -5.85
CA LEU A 142 -5.30 -22.13 -5.00
C LEU A 142 -6.31 -23.23 -4.65
N HIS A 143 -7.60 -22.93 -4.54
CA HIS A 143 -8.65 -23.96 -4.39
C HIS A 143 -8.67 -24.98 -5.52
N TYR A 144 -8.33 -24.53 -6.73
CA TYR A 144 -8.45 -25.30 -7.98
C TYR A 144 -7.09 -25.64 -8.60
N SER A 145 -6.03 -25.66 -7.79
CA SER A 145 -4.68 -26.05 -8.19
C SER A 145 -4.22 -27.27 -7.41
N ILE A 146 -3.40 -28.10 -8.01
CA ILE A 146 -2.85 -29.30 -7.37
C ILE A 146 -1.87 -28.90 -6.27
N ASP A 147 -1.05 -27.89 -6.56
CA ASP A 147 -0.03 -27.36 -5.66
C ASP A 147 0.19 -25.85 -5.85
N GLU A 148 1.13 -25.29 -5.09
CA GLU A 148 1.49 -23.87 -5.15
C GLU A 148 2.09 -23.47 -6.51
N ALA A 149 2.84 -24.36 -7.14
CA ALA A 149 3.53 -24.11 -8.40
C ALA A 149 2.53 -23.97 -9.57
N GLU A 150 1.53 -24.85 -9.62
CA GLU A 150 0.44 -24.76 -10.60
C GLU A 150 -0.40 -23.49 -10.39
N CYS A 151 -0.65 -23.11 -9.13
CA CYS A 151 -1.35 -21.87 -8.81
C CYS A 151 -0.56 -20.64 -9.27
N PHE A 152 0.74 -20.62 -9.05
CA PHE A 152 1.65 -19.59 -9.53
C PHE A 152 1.62 -19.49 -11.06
N GLU A 153 1.76 -20.58 -11.77
CA GLU A 153 1.67 -20.63 -13.24
C GLU A 153 0.35 -20.02 -13.73
N LYS A 154 -0.78 -20.47 -13.17
CA LYS A 154 -2.11 -19.93 -13.51
C LYS A 154 -2.21 -18.42 -13.30
N ALA A 155 -1.73 -17.91 -12.17
CA ALA A 155 -1.72 -16.49 -11.87
C ALA A 155 -0.84 -15.72 -12.85
N CYS A 156 0.35 -16.22 -13.17
CA CYS A 156 1.25 -15.63 -14.16
C CYS A 156 0.61 -15.53 -15.55
N ARG A 157 -0.12 -16.56 -15.98
CA ARG A 157 -0.82 -16.54 -17.28
C ARG A 157 -1.92 -15.48 -17.32
N ILE A 158 -2.68 -15.33 -16.24
CA ILE A 158 -3.70 -14.28 -16.13
C ILE A 158 -3.07 -12.88 -16.21
N LEU A 159 -1.95 -12.66 -15.54
CA LEU A 159 -1.22 -11.39 -15.57
C LEU A 159 -0.59 -11.09 -16.93
N ALA A 160 -0.08 -12.11 -17.60
CA ALA A 160 0.55 -11.98 -18.92
C ALA A 160 -0.46 -11.91 -20.09
N CYS A 161 -1.77 -11.93 -19.82
CA CYS A 161 -2.79 -11.87 -20.84
C CYS A 161 -2.62 -10.64 -21.75
N ASN A 162 -2.54 -10.86 -23.07
CA ASN A 162 -2.39 -9.80 -24.07
C ASN A 162 -3.65 -9.54 -24.90
N ASP A 163 -4.75 -10.23 -24.63
CA ASP A 163 -6.03 -9.98 -25.28
C ASP A 163 -6.67 -8.70 -24.69
N PRO A 164 -6.77 -7.59 -25.44
CA PRO A 164 -7.37 -6.35 -24.94
C PRO A 164 -8.83 -6.53 -24.49
N SER A 165 -9.52 -7.53 -25.05
CA SER A 165 -10.90 -7.86 -24.69
C SER A 165 -11.00 -8.64 -23.38
N LYS A 166 -9.91 -9.26 -22.97
CA LYS A 166 -9.79 -10.07 -21.76
C LYS A 166 -8.79 -9.49 -20.75
N LYS A 167 -8.39 -8.20 -20.87
CA LYS A 167 -7.56 -7.55 -19.85
C LYS A 167 -8.20 -7.81 -18.48
N LEU A 168 -7.56 -8.68 -17.72
CA LEU A 168 -8.22 -9.31 -16.60
C LEU A 168 -8.08 -8.48 -15.33
N ILE A 169 -6.92 -7.86 -15.13
CA ILE A 169 -6.58 -7.22 -13.86
C ILE A 169 -5.79 -5.95 -14.16
N ASP A 170 -6.13 -4.85 -13.48
CA ASP A 170 -5.35 -3.63 -13.50
C ASP A 170 -4.02 -3.87 -12.77
N GLN A 171 -2.91 -3.52 -13.41
CA GLN A 171 -1.55 -3.76 -12.91
C GLN A 171 -0.79 -2.49 -12.57
N SER A 172 -1.43 -1.33 -12.73
CA SER A 172 -0.87 -0.03 -12.38
C SER A 172 -1.93 0.84 -11.69
N PHE A 173 -1.48 1.80 -10.89
CA PHE A 173 -2.37 2.74 -10.23
C PHE A 173 -3.22 3.53 -11.22
N LEU A 174 -2.62 3.99 -12.32
CA LEU A 174 -3.33 4.74 -13.35
C LEU A 174 -4.46 3.90 -13.99
N ALA A 175 -4.20 2.62 -14.28
CA ALA A 175 -5.22 1.72 -14.82
C ALA A 175 -6.34 1.48 -13.80
N PHE A 176 -5.99 1.27 -12.55
CA PHE A 176 -6.95 1.08 -11.46
C PHE A 176 -7.82 2.33 -11.26
N GLU A 177 -7.22 3.51 -11.14
CA GLU A 177 -7.94 4.76 -10.91
C GLU A 177 -8.84 5.12 -12.09
N SER A 178 -8.36 4.92 -13.33
CA SER A 178 -9.19 5.10 -14.52
C SER A 178 -10.39 4.13 -14.55
N SER A 179 -10.22 2.92 -14.03
CA SER A 179 -11.30 1.95 -13.91
C SER A 179 -12.35 2.37 -12.86
N CYS A 180 -11.92 3.01 -11.77
CA CYS A 180 -12.81 3.55 -10.74
C CYS A 180 -13.65 4.72 -11.27
N MET A 181 -13.03 5.65 -11.99
CA MET A 181 -13.75 6.74 -12.66
C MET A 181 -14.74 6.21 -13.70
N THR A 182 -14.30 5.24 -14.52
CA THR A 182 -15.15 4.58 -15.52
C THR A 182 -16.35 3.88 -14.87
N PHE A 183 -16.13 3.25 -13.71
CA PHE A 183 -17.25 2.67 -12.96
C PHE A 183 -18.24 3.74 -12.51
N GLY A 184 -17.77 4.89 -12.03
CA GLY A 184 -18.63 6.04 -11.68
C GLY A 184 -19.48 6.53 -12.86
N ASP A 185 -18.88 6.69 -14.05
CA ASP A 185 -19.59 7.07 -15.27
C ASP A 185 -20.69 6.05 -15.63
N LEU A 186 -20.37 4.75 -15.52
CA LEU A 186 -21.30 3.68 -15.79
C LEU A 186 -22.44 3.61 -14.75
N VAL A 187 -22.15 3.89 -13.47
CA VAL A 187 -23.19 3.98 -12.42
C VAL A 187 -24.13 5.13 -12.71
N ASN A 188 -23.62 6.29 -13.07
CA ASN A 188 -24.43 7.44 -13.46
C ASN A 188 -25.36 7.10 -14.62
N LYS A 189 -24.87 6.36 -15.63
CA LYS A 189 -25.68 5.97 -16.81
C LYS A 189 -26.68 4.85 -16.53
N TYR A 190 -26.26 3.76 -15.87
CA TYR A 190 -27.02 2.52 -15.77
C TYR A 190 -27.72 2.30 -14.43
N CYS A 191 -27.37 3.10 -13.41
CA CYS A 191 -27.87 2.99 -12.04
C CYS A 191 -28.19 4.37 -11.44
N GLN A 192 -28.85 5.25 -12.18
CA GLN A 192 -29.09 6.65 -11.81
C GLN A 192 -29.65 6.83 -10.39
N ALA A 193 -30.58 5.99 -9.96
CA ALA A 193 -31.15 6.07 -8.63
C ALA A 193 -30.10 5.82 -7.53
N ALA A 194 -29.24 4.82 -7.72
CA ALA A 194 -28.12 4.56 -6.82
C ALA A 194 -27.09 5.71 -6.87
N HIS A 195 -26.81 6.26 -8.05
CA HIS A 195 -25.88 7.40 -8.19
C HIS A 195 -26.41 8.63 -7.44
N LYS A 196 -27.67 8.98 -7.59
CA LYS A 196 -28.30 10.10 -6.84
C LYS A 196 -28.20 9.89 -5.33
N LEU A 197 -28.38 8.67 -4.86
CA LEU A 197 -28.20 8.33 -3.45
C LEU A 197 -26.76 8.60 -2.99
N MET A 198 -25.76 8.15 -3.77
CA MET A 198 -24.33 8.36 -3.43
C MET A 198 -23.98 9.86 -3.39
N VAL A 199 -24.46 10.63 -4.37
CA VAL A 199 -24.25 12.09 -4.43
C VAL A 199 -24.91 12.82 -3.26
N ALA A 200 -26.04 12.33 -2.79
CA ALA A 200 -26.75 12.97 -1.68
C ALA A 200 -26.07 12.78 -0.31
N VAL A 201 -25.29 11.72 -0.15
CA VAL A 201 -24.70 11.33 1.15
C VAL A 201 -23.18 11.39 1.21
N SER A 202 -22.50 11.66 0.11
CA SER A 202 -21.05 11.74 0.05
C SER A 202 -20.59 13.03 -0.63
N GLU A 203 -19.67 13.73 0.01
CA GLU A 203 -19.01 14.90 -0.58
C GLU A 203 -18.11 14.51 -1.75
N ASP A 204 -17.49 13.32 -1.69
CA ASP A 204 -16.65 12.76 -2.74
C ASP A 204 -17.18 11.40 -3.20
N VAL A 205 -18.00 11.43 -4.23
CA VAL A 205 -18.62 10.22 -4.84
C VAL A 205 -17.58 9.32 -5.50
N LEU A 206 -16.47 9.88 -5.99
CA LEU A 206 -15.41 9.09 -6.60
C LEU A 206 -14.73 8.19 -5.56
N GLN A 207 -14.61 8.65 -4.34
CA GLN A 207 -14.08 7.86 -3.24
C GLN A 207 -14.96 6.64 -2.91
N VAL A 208 -16.29 6.76 -3.06
CA VAL A 208 -17.21 5.60 -2.93
C VAL A 208 -16.92 4.59 -4.02
N TYR A 209 -16.76 5.03 -5.26
CA TYR A 209 -16.52 4.14 -6.39
C TYR A 209 -15.11 3.55 -6.44
N SER A 210 -14.13 4.13 -5.72
CA SER A 210 -12.78 3.58 -5.65
C SER A 210 -12.70 2.17 -5.03
N ASP A 211 -13.72 1.77 -4.25
CA ASP A 211 -13.77 0.43 -3.64
C ASP A 211 -14.47 -0.64 -4.53
N TRP A 212 -14.93 -0.31 -5.72
CA TRP A 212 -15.76 -1.22 -6.51
C TRP A 212 -15.08 -2.57 -6.82
N GLN A 213 -13.78 -2.58 -7.09
CA GLN A 213 -13.05 -3.84 -7.28
C GLN A 213 -12.94 -4.63 -5.98
N ARG A 214 -12.77 -3.95 -4.84
CA ARG A 214 -12.71 -4.60 -3.55
C ARG A 214 -14.01 -5.32 -3.19
N TRP A 215 -15.16 -4.78 -3.62
CA TRP A 215 -16.42 -5.49 -3.42
C TRP A 215 -16.40 -6.86 -4.07
N LEU A 216 -15.83 -6.99 -5.26
CA LEU A 216 -15.74 -8.24 -6.00
C LEU A 216 -14.59 -9.14 -5.53
N PHE A 217 -13.41 -8.57 -5.30
CA PHE A 217 -12.16 -9.29 -5.04
C PHE A 217 -11.77 -9.34 -3.56
N GLY A 218 -12.69 -9.30 -2.64
CA GLY A 218 -12.35 -9.37 -1.22
C GLY A 218 -13.53 -9.42 -0.28
N GLU A 219 -14.64 -8.75 -0.63
CA GLU A 219 -15.82 -8.68 0.24
C GLU A 219 -16.91 -9.70 -0.16
N LEU A 220 -17.03 -10.08 -1.44
CA LEU A 220 -17.96 -11.12 -1.85
C LEU A 220 -17.62 -12.47 -1.21
N PRO A 221 -18.60 -13.22 -0.68
CA PRO A 221 -18.41 -14.59 -0.26
C PRO A 221 -17.82 -15.48 -1.36
N LEU A 222 -17.06 -16.51 -0.99
CA LEU A 222 -16.33 -17.38 -1.92
C LEU A 222 -17.21 -17.92 -3.06
N ASN A 223 -18.39 -18.42 -2.74
CA ASN A 223 -19.31 -19.00 -3.73
C ASN A 223 -19.81 -17.97 -4.76
N TYR A 224 -20.03 -16.70 -4.35
CA TYR A 224 -20.38 -15.60 -5.27
C TYR A 224 -19.19 -15.22 -6.13
N PHE A 225 -18.02 -15.06 -5.51
CA PHE A 225 -16.80 -14.69 -6.24
C PHE A 225 -16.44 -15.78 -7.26
N ALA A 226 -16.47 -17.06 -6.88
CA ALA A 226 -16.21 -18.17 -7.80
C ALA A 226 -17.19 -18.16 -8.99
N ARG A 227 -18.48 -17.88 -8.76
CA ARG A 227 -19.49 -17.76 -9.84
C ARG A 227 -19.20 -16.59 -10.79
N VAL A 228 -18.81 -15.45 -10.24
CA VAL A 228 -18.38 -14.29 -11.06
C VAL A 228 -17.13 -14.63 -11.86
N PHE A 229 -16.18 -15.32 -11.24
CA PHE A 229 -14.91 -15.69 -11.86
C PHE A 229 -15.06 -16.74 -12.96
N ASP A 230 -16.01 -17.69 -12.81
CA ASP A 230 -16.41 -18.62 -13.87
C ASP A 230 -16.73 -17.90 -15.20
N VAL A 231 -17.55 -16.86 -15.10
CA VAL A 231 -17.98 -16.08 -16.28
C VAL A 231 -16.87 -15.13 -16.74
N PHE A 232 -16.11 -14.58 -15.80
CA PHE A 232 -15.01 -13.67 -16.08
C PHE A 232 -13.90 -14.32 -16.91
N LEU A 233 -13.51 -15.57 -16.63
CA LEU A 233 -12.51 -16.29 -17.43
C LEU A 233 -12.95 -16.47 -18.89
N VAL A 234 -14.24 -16.54 -19.15
CA VAL A 234 -14.80 -16.71 -20.51
C VAL A 234 -15.07 -15.36 -21.20
N GLU A 235 -15.63 -14.39 -20.49
CA GLU A 235 -16.13 -13.14 -21.07
C GLU A 235 -15.24 -11.89 -20.78
N GLY A 236 -14.27 -11.99 -19.88
CA GLY A 236 -13.35 -10.92 -19.53
C GLY A 236 -13.95 -9.84 -18.62
N TYR A 237 -13.25 -8.72 -18.46
CA TYR A 237 -13.48 -7.66 -17.47
C TYR A 237 -14.89 -7.01 -17.51
N LYS A 238 -15.56 -7.04 -18.64
CA LYS A 238 -16.92 -6.50 -18.78
C LYS A 238 -17.91 -7.09 -17.75
N VAL A 239 -17.70 -8.35 -17.35
CA VAL A 239 -18.53 -9.03 -16.35
C VAL A 239 -18.37 -8.37 -14.99
N LEU A 240 -17.18 -7.94 -14.62
CA LEU A 240 -16.92 -7.28 -13.34
C LEU A 240 -17.75 -6.01 -13.19
N TYR A 241 -17.74 -5.15 -14.20
CA TYR A 241 -18.59 -3.94 -14.20
C TYR A 241 -20.07 -4.27 -14.12
N ARG A 242 -20.54 -5.30 -14.85
CA ARG A 242 -21.95 -5.74 -14.79
C ARG A 242 -22.35 -6.17 -13.39
N VAL A 243 -21.52 -6.97 -12.74
CA VAL A 243 -21.81 -7.49 -11.40
C VAL A 243 -21.78 -6.36 -10.38
N ALA A 244 -20.81 -5.46 -10.44
CA ALA A 244 -20.73 -4.30 -9.55
C ALA A 244 -21.95 -3.38 -9.71
N LEU A 245 -22.41 -3.13 -10.94
CA LEU A 245 -23.64 -2.38 -11.19
C LEU A 245 -24.88 -3.10 -10.63
N ALA A 246 -24.94 -4.43 -10.74
CA ALA A 246 -26.04 -5.22 -10.16
C ALA A 246 -26.04 -5.17 -8.63
N ILE A 247 -24.86 -5.24 -7.99
CA ILE A 247 -24.70 -5.06 -6.54
C ILE A 247 -25.31 -3.72 -6.10
N LEU A 248 -24.96 -2.61 -6.78
CA LEU A 248 -25.51 -1.29 -6.44
C LEU A 248 -27.02 -1.20 -6.65
N LYS A 249 -27.58 -1.88 -7.66
CA LYS A 249 -29.02 -1.95 -7.85
C LYS A 249 -29.74 -2.69 -6.70
N PHE A 250 -29.16 -3.78 -6.21
CA PHE A 250 -29.68 -4.49 -5.05
C PHE A 250 -29.51 -3.68 -3.77
N PHE A 251 -28.35 -3.09 -3.56
CA PHE A 251 -28.08 -2.21 -2.42
C PHE A 251 -29.10 -1.08 -2.34
N HIS A 252 -29.30 -0.34 -3.44
CA HIS A 252 -30.29 0.72 -3.51
C HIS A 252 -31.72 0.21 -3.20
N LYS A 253 -32.09 -0.96 -3.71
CA LYS A 253 -33.40 -1.55 -3.45
C LYS A 253 -33.63 -1.87 -1.97
N VAL A 254 -32.61 -2.39 -1.29
CA VAL A 254 -32.67 -2.73 0.15
C VAL A 254 -32.70 -1.46 1.02
N ARG A 255 -31.98 -0.41 0.60
CA ARG A 255 -31.91 0.85 1.32
C ARG A 255 -33.05 1.82 1.01
N ALA A 256 -33.85 1.56 -0.01
CA ALA A 256 -34.99 2.41 -0.36
C ALA A 256 -35.98 2.50 0.80
N GLY A 257 -36.20 3.72 1.32
CA GLY A 257 -37.11 3.98 2.44
C GLY A 257 -36.52 3.83 3.84
N GLN A 258 -35.21 3.56 3.97
CA GLN A 258 -34.54 3.59 5.26
C GLN A 258 -33.82 4.93 5.47
N PRO A 259 -33.84 5.53 6.68
CA PRO A 259 -33.05 6.72 6.95
C PRO A 259 -31.55 6.38 6.78
N LEU A 260 -30.83 7.23 6.07
CA LEU A 260 -29.41 7.13 5.93
C LEU A 260 -28.78 7.78 7.16
N GLU A 261 -28.44 6.97 8.15
CA GLU A 261 -27.75 7.42 9.36
C GLU A 261 -26.23 7.48 9.17
N SER A 262 -25.70 7.19 7.97
CA SER A 262 -24.29 6.94 7.88
C SER A 262 -23.50 8.10 7.26
N ASP A 263 -22.60 8.63 8.05
CA ASP A 263 -21.44 9.38 7.57
C ASP A 263 -20.51 8.50 6.69
N ASN A 264 -20.86 7.21 6.47
CA ASN A 264 -19.99 6.27 5.78
C ASN A 264 -20.72 5.26 4.87
N ILE A 265 -21.34 5.77 3.79
CA ILE A 265 -22.00 4.95 2.74
C ILE A 265 -21.08 3.85 2.17
N LYS A 266 -19.76 4.09 2.14
CA LYS A 266 -18.74 3.15 1.70
C LYS A 266 -18.72 1.88 2.54
N GLN A 267 -18.79 2.05 3.88
CA GLN A 267 -18.84 0.93 4.81
C GLN A 267 -20.17 0.17 4.70
N ASP A 268 -21.27 0.86 4.49
CA ASP A 268 -22.59 0.24 4.29
C ASP A 268 -22.64 -0.66 3.07
N ILE A 269 -22.07 -0.20 1.95
CA ILE A 269 -21.98 -1.04 0.74
C ILE A 269 -21.12 -2.26 1.01
N ARG A 270 -19.98 -2.12 1.69
CA ARG A 270 -19.11 -3.24 2.03
C ARG A 270 -19.80 -4.27 2.92
N MET A 271 -20.54 -3.83 3.93
CA MET A 271 -21.31 -4.72 4.80
C MET A 271 -22.42 -5.44 4.01
N PHE A 272 -23.13 -4.70 3.14
CA PHE A 272 -24.11 -5.31 2.25
C PHE A 272 -23.51 -6.38 1.35
N VAL A 273 -22.33 -6.15 0.77
CA VAL A 273 -21.65 -7.11 -0.11
C VAL A 273 -21.21 -8.35 0.67
N LYS A 274 -20.69 -8.20 1.88
CA LYS A 274 -20.35 -9.34 2.75
C LYS A 274 -21.56 -10.20 3.08
N ASP A 275 -22.67 -9.55 3.34
CA ASP A 275 -23.96 -10.18 3.72
C ASP A 275 -24.90 -10.43 2.53
N ILE A 276 -24.40 -10.38 1.31
CA ILE A 276 -25.21 -10.44 0.08
C ILE A 276 -26.08 -11.69 0.00
N ALA A 277 -25.64 -12.78 0.59
CA ALA A 277 -26.38 -14.05 0.65
C ALA A 277 -27.74 -13.93 1.34
N LYS A 278 -27.93 -12.95 2.23
CA LYS A 278 -29.21 -12.67 2.88
C LYS A 278 -30.23 -12.04 1.91
N THR A 279 -29.76 -11.49 0.80
CA THR A 279 -30.60 -10.71 -0.11
C THR A 279 -30.83 -11.38 -1.47
N VAL A 280 -29.81 -11.99 -2.05
CA VAL A 280 -29.83 -12.48 -3.43
C VAL A 280 -28.89 -13.67 -3.60
N SER A 281 -29.30 -14.69 -4.37
CA SER A 281 -28.41 -15.81 -4.72
C SER A 281 -27.40 -15.42 -5.81
N PRO A 282 -26.28 -16.18 -5.96
CA PRO A 282 -25.29 -15.93 -7.02
C PRO A 282 -25.90 -15.91 -8.43
N GLU A 283 -26.87 -16.80 -8.71
CA GLU A 283 -27.55 -16.92 -10.00
C GLU A 283 -28.40 -15.67 -10.28
N LYS A 284 -29.19 -15.21 -9.30
CA LYS A 284 -29.97 -13.97 -9.42
C LYS A 284 -29.12 -12.74 -9.57
N LEU A 285 -27.94 -12.71 -8.91
CA LEU A 285 -26.98 -11.62 -9.07
C LEU A 285 -26.47 -11.55 -10.52
N LEU A 286 -26.07 -12.69 -11.09
CA LEU A 286 -25.62 -12.77 -12.48
C LEU A 286 -26.75 -12.48 -13.47
N GLU A 287 -27.95 -13.02 -13.24
CA GLU A 287 -29.14 -12.71 -14.07
C GLU A 287 -29.36 -11.18 -14.12
N LYS A 288 -29.36 -10.51 -12.97
CA LYS A 288 -29.49 -9.04 -12.90
C LYS A 288 -28.38 -8.31 -13.61
N ALA A 289 -27.14 -8.80 -13.49
CA ALA A 289 -25.98 -8.23 -14.17
C ALA A 289 -26.10 -8.35 -15.69
N PHE A 290 -26.59 -9.47 -16.21
CA PHE A 290 -26.78 -9.69 -17.65
C PHE A 290 -28.06 -9.04 -18.20
N ALA A 291 -29.04 -8.70 -17.37
CA ALA A 291 -30.20 -7.92 -17.76
C ALA A 291 -29.91 -6.45 -18.10
N ILE A 292 -28.67 -5.94 -17.81
CA ILE A 292 -28.28 -4.59 -18.20
C ILE A 292 -28.09 -4.53 -19.73
N ARG A 293 -29.00 -3.82 -20.42
CA ARG A 293 -29.02 -3.72 -21.89
C ARG A 293 -28.02 -2.64 -22.36
N LEU A 294 -27.65 -2.71 -23.65
CA LEU A 294 -26.81 -1.73 -24.37
C LEU A 294 -25.42 -1.49 -23.71
N PHE A 295 -24.97 -2.42 -22.94
CA PHE A 295 -23.69 -2.36 -22.24
C PHE A 295 -22.57 -2.96 -23.11
N SER A 296 -21.71 -2.13 -23.71
CA SER A 296 -20.69 -2.56 -24.67
C SER A 296 -19.27 -2.48 -24.13
N ARG A 297 -18.37 -3.34 -24.64
CA ARG A 297 -16.92 -3.26 -24.35
C ARG A 297 -16.31 -1.98 -24.92
N LYS A 298 -16.75 -1.56 -26.12
CA LYS A 298 -16.26 -0.35 -26.77
C LYS A 298 -16.53 0.89 -25.91
N GLU A 299 -17.72 0.97 -25.30
CA GLU A 299 -18.04 2.06 -24.38
C GLU A 299 -17.10 2.10 -23.18
N ILE A 300 -16.87 0.94 -22.52
CA ILE A 300 -15.96 0.85 -21.38
C ILE A 300 -14.56 1.30 -21.79
N GLN A 301 -14.05 0.82 -22.93
CA GLN A 301 -12.72 1.19 -23.42
C GLN A 301 -12.60 2.69 -23.69
N LEU A 302 -13.59 3.30 -24.31
CA LEU A 302 -13.59 4.74 -24.57
C LEU A 302 -13.60 5.55 -23.29
N LEU A 303 -14.42 5.16 -22.30
CA LEU A 303 -14.45 5.81 -20.98
C LEU A 303 -13.11 5.64 -20.25
N GLN A 304 -12.52 4.44 -20.24
CA GLN A 304 -11.23 4.21 -19.63
C GLN A 304 -10.13 5.05 -20.28
N MET A 305 -10.07 5.12 -21.60
CA MET A 305 -9.10 5.96 -22.32
C MET A 305 -9.27 7.45 -22.01
N ALA A 306 -10.50 7.93 -21.95
CA ALA A 306 -10.79 9.32 -21.61
C ALA A 306 -10.37 9.65 -20.17
N ASN A 307 -10.73 8.78 -19.23
CA ASN A 307 -10.39 8.93 -17.82
C ASN A 307 -8.88 8.83 -17.58
N GLU A 308 -8.20 7.90 -18.24
CA GLU A 308 -6.73 7.77 -18.19
C GLU A 308 -6.04 9.04 -18.70
N LYS A 309 -6.53 9.61 -19.81
CA LYS A 309 -6.03 10.87 -20.34
C LYS A 309 -6.24 12.02 -19.34
N ALA A 310 -7.42 12.12 -18.74
CA ALA A 310 -7.74 13.14 -17.74
C ALA A 310 -6.83 13.03 -16.49
N LEU A 311 -6.58 11.81 -16.00
CA LEU A 311 -5.68 11.56 -14.88
C LEU A 311 -4.23 11.96 -15.21
N LYS A 312 -3.74 11.59 -16.40
CA LYS A 312 -2.40 12.01 -16.88
C LYS A 312 -2.26 13.52 -16.95
N GLN A 313 -3.28 14.23 -17.44
CA GLN A 313 -3.28 15.69 -17.50
C GLN A 313 -3.23 16.35 -16.11
N LYS A 314 -3.86 15.72 -15.11
CA LYS A 314 -3.80 16.15 -13.70
C LYS A 314 -2.51 15.71 -12.98
N GLY A 315 -1.60 15.00 -13.63
CA GLY A 315 -0.39 14.46 -13.01
C GLY A 315 -0.62 13.27 -12.07
N ILE A 316 -1.82 12.67 -12.08
CA ILE A 316 -2.19 11.53 -11.23
C ILE A 316 -1.83 10.24 -11.98
N THR A 317 -0.56 9.87 -11.97
CA THR A 317 -0.07 8.66 -12.67
C THR A 317 0.39 7.56 -11.73
N VAL A 318 0.71 7.93 -10.50
CA VAL A 318 1.16 7.02 -9.44
C VAL A 318 0.29 7.27 -8.22
N LYS A 319 -0.06 6.23 -7.48
CA LYS A 319 -0.70 6.41 -6.19
C LYS A 319 0.26 7.25 -5.33
N GLN A 320 -0.21 8.42 -4.89
CA GLN A 320 0.47 9.11 -3.82
C GLN A 320 0.43 8.15 -2.63
N LYS A 321 1.59 7.58 -2.33
CA LYS A 321 1.69 6.66 -1.21
C LYS A 321 1.39 7.48 0.04
N SER A 322 0.28 7.20 0.70
CA SER A 322 0.18 7.48 2.12
C SER A 322 1.16 6.53 2.82
N VAL A 323 2.42 6.91 2.81
CA VAL A 323 3.47 6.17 3.50
C VAL A 323 3.31 6.56 4.96
N SER A 324 2.63 5.73 5.73
CA SER A 324 2.68 5.87 7.18
C SER A 324 4.14 5.79 7.61
N LEU A 325 4.64 6.85 8.23
CA LEU A 325 6.01 6.94 8.79
C LEU A 325 6.40 5.68 9.54
N SER A 326 5.46 5.10 10.31
CA SER A 326 5.71 3.96 11.18
C SER A 326 6.03 2.67 10.43
N LYS A 327 5.42 2.41 9.26
CA LYS A 327 5.52 1.09 8.59
C LYS A 327 6.57 1.05 7.49
N ARG A 328 7.01 2.17 6.98
CA ARG A 328 7.89 2.18 5.82
C ARG A 328 9.15 3.01 6.02
N PHE A 329 9.04 4.24 6.48
CA PHE A 329 10.20 5.10 6.68
C PHE A 329 11.12 4.51 7.76
N TYR A 330 10.59 4.25 8.96
CA TYR A 330 11.40 3.72 10.04
C TYR A 330 11.89 2.30 9.76
N PHE A 331 11.06 1.43 9.19
CA PHE A 331 11.49 0.07 8.81
C PHE A 331 12.67 0.05 7.83
N GLN A 332 12.76 1.05 6.94
CA GLN A 332 13.84 1.18 5.97
C GLN A 332 15.06 1.92 6.52
N CYS A 333 14.87 2.81 7.50
CA CYS A 333 15.93 3.66 8.04
C CYS A 333 16.52 3.16 9.36
N GLU A 334 15.78 2.34 10.11
CA GLU A 334 16.30 1.71 11.33
C GLU A 334 17.44 0.74 10.98
N GLY A 335 18.51 0.75 11.78
CA GLY A 335 19.72 -0.01 11.51
C GLY A 335 20.74 0.69 10.61
N HIS A 336 20.44 1.91 10.14
CA HIS A 336 21.38 2.72 9.36
C HIS A 336 21.75 4.00 10.11
N GLU A 337 23.04 4.17 10.38
CA GLU A 337 23.62 5.34 11.04
C GLU A 337 24.90 5.72 10.30
N PRO A 338 25.02 6.96 9.79
CA PRO A 338 24.01 8.03 9.72
C PRO A 338 23.01 7.87 8.55
N THR A 339 21.98 8.74 8.49
CA THR A 339 21.05 8.82 7.38
C THR A 339 20.99 10.23 6.76
N LEU A 340 20.83 10.31 5.43
CA LEU A 340 20.61 11.54 4.69
C LEU A 340 19.16 11.55 4.19
N LEU A 341 18.38 12.55 4.64
CA LEU A 341 17.01 12.75 4.21
C LEU A 341 16.97 13.86 3.14
N LEU A 342 16.36 13.56 1.99
CA LEU A 342 16.13 14.50 0.89
C LEU A 342 14.64 14.66 0.65
N ILE A 343 14.19 15.89 0.50
CA ILE A 343 12.79 16.25 0.26
C ILE A 343 12.73 17.14 -0.96
N LYS A 344 11.88 16.78 -1.92
CA LYS A 344 11.54 17.61 -3.07
C LYS A 344 10.09 18.07 -2.96
N THR A 345 9.87 19.37 -3.02
CA THR A 345 8.52 19.96 -2.98
C THR A 345 7.86 19.92 -4.37
N THR A 346 6.54 20.09 -4.42
CA THR A 346 5.80 20.24 -5.67
C THR A 346 6.21 21.51 -6.44
N GLN A 347 6.80 22.49 -5.77
CA GLN A 347 7.35 23.73 -6.34
C GLN A 347 8.81 23.57 -6.81
N LYS A 348 9.33 22.33 -6.83
CA LYS A 348 10.70 21.96 -7.24
C LYS A 348 11.80 22.44 -6.30
N GLU A 349 11.48 22.93 -5.12
CA GLU A 349 12.48 23.20 -4.09
C GLU A 349 13.02 21.90 -3.53
N VAL A 350 14.30 21.87 -3.16
CA VAL A 350 14.96 20.69 -2.60
C VAL A 350 15.64 21.07 -1.28
N CYS A 351 15.25 20.39 -0.22
CA CYS A 351 15.85 20.55 1.11
C CYS A 351 16.02 19.20 1.79
N GLY A 352 16.66 19.18 2.95
CA GLY A 352 16.87 17.94 3.68
C GLY A 352 17.64 18.09 4.97
N ALA A 353 18.03 16.93 5.51
CA ALA A 353 18.82 16.87 6.74
C ALA A 353 19.80 15.69 6.72
N TYR A 354 20.96 15.88 7.29
CA TYR A 354 21.87 14.82 7.69
C TYR A 354 21.62 14.49 9.16
N LEU A 355 21.40 13.24 9.46
CA LEU A 355 20.93 12.75 10.74
C LEU A 355 21.89 11.70 11.25
N SER A 356 22.56 12.01 12.37
CA SER A 356 23.71 11.27 12.86
C SER A 356 23.39 9.96 13.58
N THR A 357 22.13 9.74 13.96
CA THR A 357 21.77 8.67 14.91
C THR A 357 20.68 7.78 14.31
N ASP A 358 20.77 6.47 14.63
CA ASP A 358 19.79 5.47 14.20
C ASP A 358 18.36 5.83 14.65
N TRP A 359 17.40 5.69 13.76
CA TRP A 359 16.00 5.98 14.01
C TRP A 359 15.35 5.06 15.05
N SER A 360 15.92 3.91 15.38
CA SER A 360 15.46 3.02 16.46
C SER A 360 15.52 3.67 17.84
N GLU A 361 16.39 4.70 18.02
CA GLU A 361 16.52 5.46 19.26
C GLU A 361 15.21 6.14 19.70
N ARG A 362 14.30 6.46 18.74
CA ARG A 362 12.96 6.98 19.03
C ARG A 362 12.15 6.08 19.96
N ASN A 363 12.43 4.77 19.96
CA ASN A 363 11.70 3.79 20.77
C ASN A 363 12.02 3.90 22.28
N LYS A 364 13.12 4.54 22.65
CA LYS A 364 13.51 4.76 24.04
C LYS A 364 12.53 5.65 24.83
N PHE A 365 11.67 6.39 24.13
CA PHE A 365 10.71 7.29 24.76
C PHE A 365 9.34 6.63 25.07
N GLY A 366 9.23 5.31 24.92
CA GLY A 366 8.01 4.57 25.28
C GLY A 366 6.75 5.02 24.50
N GLY A 367 6.91 5.37 23.22
CA GLY A 367 5.82 5.83 22.35
C GLY A 367 5.48 7.33 22.48
N LYS A 368 6.16 8.07 23.35
CA LYS A 368 6.08 9.54 23.40
C LYS A 368 7.09 10.15 22.45
N LEU A 369 6.73 11.31 21.88
CA LEU A 369 7.64 12.06 21.03
C LEU A 369 8.80 12.62 21.88
N GLY A 370 10.03 12.21 21.58
CA GLY A 370 11.24 12.66 22.25
C GLY A 370 12.34 12.97 21.25
N PHE A 371 13.16 13.98 21.55
CA PHE A 371 14.28 14.36 20.71
C PHE A 371 15.52 13.52 21.04
N PHE A 372 16.26 13.14 20.01
CA PHE A 372 17.53 12.41 20.06
C PHE A 372 18.46 12.91 18.94
N GLY A 373 19.63 12.33 18.80
CA GLY A 373 20.63 12.75 17.83
C GLY A 373 21.82 13.43 18.48
N THR A 374 22.79 13.83 17.67
CA THR A 374 24.03 14.47 18.10
C THR A 374 24.29 15.77 17.35
N GLY A 375 25.26 16.56 17.78
CA GLY A 375 25.67 17.80 17.13
C GLY A 375 26.25 17.65 15.71
N GLU A 376 26.38 16.44 15.22
CA GLU A 376 26.75 16.17 13.83
C GLU A 376 25.58 16.37 12.85
N CYS A 377 24.34 16.40 13.37
CA CYS A 377 23.18 16.69 12.55
C CYS A 377 23.26 18.09 11.96
N PHE A 378 22.83 18.23 10.72
CA PHE A 378 22.65 19.53 10.07
C PHE A 378 21.46 19.49 9.12
N VAL A 379 20.87 20.66 8.84
CA VAL A 379 19.83 20.82 7.84
C VAL A 379 20.34 21.66 6.68
N PHE A 380 19.78 21.44 5.50
CA PHE A 380 20.24 22.13 4.30
C PHE A 380 19.12 22.35 3.29
N ARG A 381 19.33 23.28 2.39
CA ARG A 381 18.58 23.41 1.14
C ARG A 381 19.54 23.34 -0.04
N LEU A 382 19.10 22.77 -1.14
CA LEU A 382 19.86 22.63 -2.39
C LEU A 382 19.26 23.50 -3.50
N GLN A 383 17.96 23.75 -3.49
CA GLN A 383 17.27 24.59 -4.45
C GLN A 383 16.24 25.46 -3.73
N PRO A 384 16.13 26.77 -4.08
CA PRO A 384 16.78 27.47 -5.20
C PRO A 384 18.26 27.81 -4.99
N GLU A 385 18.76 27.87 -3.76
CA GLU A 385 20.14 28.17 -3.42
C GLU A 385 20.68 27.17 -2.43
N VAL A 386 21.97 26.81 -2.56
CA VAL A 386 22.61 25.87 -1.63
C VAL A 386 22.96 26.58 -0.33
N GLN A 387 22.38 26.10 0.77
CA GLN A 387 22.70 26.57 2.13
C GLN A 387 22.71 25.40 3.10
N ARG A 388 23.64 25.44 4.08
CA ARG A 388 23.80 24.45 5.15
C ARG A 388 23.73 25.14 6.50
N TYR A 389 22.97 24.58 7.41
CA TYR A 389 22.80 25.04 8.78
C TYR A 389 23.23 23.93 9.73
N GLU A 390 24.36 24.14 10.36
CA GLU A 390 24.95 23.23 11.33
C GLU A 390 24.38 23.52 12.73
N TRP A 391 24.64 22.64 13.68
CA TRP A 391 24.29 22.87 15.07
C TRP A 391 24.81 24.22 15.54
N VAL A 392 23.92 25.00 16.16
CA VAL A 392 24.21 26.41 16.56
C VAL A 392 25.45 26.54 17.45
N VAL A 393 25.72 25.54 18.32
CA VAL A 393 26.89 25.53 19.24
C VAL A 393 28.21 25.45 18.49
N ILE A 394 28.26 24.94 17.26
CA ILE A 394 29.50 24.94 16.46
C ILE A 394 29.94 26.38 16.13
N LYS A 395 28.98 27.28 15.85
CA LYS A 395 29.23 28.68 15.55
C LYS A 395 29.28 29.56 16.79
N HIS A 396 28.59 29.14 17.86
CA HIS A 396 28.43 29.88 19.11
C HIS A 396 28.81 28.99 20.33
N PRO A 397 30.11 28.64 20.52
CA PRO A 397 30.53 27.80 21.62
C PRO A 397 30.26 28.38 23.01
N GLU A 398 30.02 29.69 23.10
CA GLU A 398 29.64 30.39 24.33
C GLU A 398 28.32 29.92 24.90
N LEU A 399 27.42 29.35 24.08
CA LEU A 399 26.13 28.82 24.54
C LEU A 399 26.27 27.58 25.45
N THR A 400 27.45 26.95 25.46
CA THR A 400 27.73 25.80 26.34
C THR A 400 28.16 26.20 27.76
N ARG A 401 28.44 27.49 28.03
CA ARG A 401 28.85 27.95 29.34
C ARG A 401 27.60 28.14 30.24
N PRO A 402 27.61 27.60 31.48
CA PRO A 402 26.55 27.84 32.43
C PRO A 402 26.45 29.35 32.69
N THR A 403 25.30 29.92 32.49
CA THR A 403 24.99 31.31 32.87
C THR A 403 25.18 31.38 34.39
N SER A 404 26.22 31.97 34.87
CA SER A 404 26.44 32.20 36.30
C SER A 404 25.26 33.02 36.84
N LEU A 405 24.53 32.37 37.74
CA LEU A 405 23.54 33.05 38.56
C LEU A 405 24.24 34.28 39.21
N LYS A 406 23.72 35.45 38.92
CA LYS A 406 24.07 36.67 39.64
C LYS A 406 23.78 36.45 41.13
N SER A 407 24.79 36.03 41.88
CA SER A 407 24.78 36.17 43.35
C SER A 407 25.35 37.54 43.70
N SER A 408 24.53 38.30 44.39
CA SER A 408 24.83 39.52 45.07
C SER A 408 26.12 39.47 45.87
N GLU A 409 26.84 40.58 45.78
CA GLU A 409 27.98 41.07 46.53
C GLU A 409 28.26 40.43 47.88
N THR A 410 29.50 39.98 48.10
CA THR A 410 30.33 40.46 49.23
C THR A 410 31.83 40.12 48.95
N ALA A 411 32.62 41.12 49.22
CA ALA A 411 34.05 41.23 48.95
C ALA A 411 34.89 40.27 49.77
N ALA A 412 36.00 39.75 49.17
CA ALA A 412 37.35 39.73 49.71
C ALA A 412 38.31 39.09 48.69
N ALA A 413 39.36 39.80 48.35
CA ALA A 413 40.53 39.37 47.58
C ALA A 413 41.61 38.80 48.55
N PRO A 414 42.83 38.43 48.11
CA PRO A 414 43.27 37.54 47.02
C PRO A 414 44.27 36.51 47.52
N SER A 415 44.58 35.48 46.75
CA SER A 415 45.95 34.93 46.79
C SER A 415 46.29 34.16 45.52
N LEU A 416 47.44 34.52 45.02
CA LEU A 416 48.23 33.96 43.95
C LEU A 416 48.56 32.48 44.20
N LEU A 417 48.43 31.63 43.20
CA LEU A 417 49.38 30.57 42.94
C LEU A 417 49.29 30.18 41.46
N SER A 418 50.34 30.48 40.75
CA SER A 418 50.74 30.05 39.43
C SER A 418 50.95 28.55 39.36
N HIS A 419 50.27 27.85 38.45
CA HIS A 419 50.83 26.64 37.87
C HIS A 419 50.64 26.66 36.34
N SER A 420 51.84 26.50 35.74
CA SER A 420 52.05 26.35 34.30
C SER A 420 51.22 25.25 33.69
N VAL A 421 50.47 25.62 32.66
CA VAL A 421 49.74 24.68 31.80
C VAL A 421 50.67 24.32 30.65
N SER A 422 51.08 23.06 30.61
CA SER A 422 51.69 22.43 29.46
C SER A 422 50.63 22.34 28.34
N SER A 423 50.95 22.95 27.22
CA SER A 423 50.16 22.91 26.00
C SER A 423 50.40 21.60 25.24
N ASP A 424 49.58 20.60 25.48
CA ASP A 424 49.47 19.45 24.57
C ASP A 424 48.35 19.71 23.58
N PRO A 425 48.60 19.62 22.24
CA PRO A 425 47.58 19.89 21.23
C PRO A 425 46.56 18.75 21.05
N ALA A 426 46.68 17.64 21.81
CA ALA A 426 45.85 16.44 21.59
C ALA A 426 44.50 16.42 22.32
N ASP A 427 44.23 17.42 23.18
CA ASP A 427 43.00 17.40 24.03
C ASP A 427 41.93 18.43 23.61
N ARG A 428 41.89 18.79 22.34
CA ARG A 428 40.69 19.42 21.78
C ARG A 428 39.69 18.34 21.43
N LEU A 429 38.97 17.86 22.43
CA LEU A 429 37.74 17.07 22.22
C LEU A 429 36.92 17.76 21.15
N SER A 430 36.69 17.06 20.04
CA SER A 430 35.81 17.51 18.97
C SER A 430 34.51 18.04 19.59
N PRO A 431 33.98 19.21 19.17
CA PRO A 431 32.68 19.72 19.62
C PRO A 431 31.55 18.67 19.55
N PHE A 432 31.71 17.66 18.72
CA PHE A 432 30.78 16.54 18.55
C PHE A 432 30.77 15.55 19.72
N LEU A 433 31.90 15.34 20.40
CA LEU A 433 31.96 14.49 21.60
C LEU A 433 31.36 15.19 22.83
N ALA A 434 31.39 16.52 22.88
CA ALA A 434 30.80 17.29 23.96
C ALA A 434 29.26 17.13 24.03
N ALA A 435 28.59 16.97 22.90
CA ALA A 435 27.12 16.80 22.84
C ALA A 435 26.64 15.52 23.53
N ARG A 436 27.45 14.48 23.66
CA ARG A 436 27.11 13.23 24.35
C ARG A 436 27.25 13.31 25.88
N HIS A 437 27.96 14.28 26.42
CA HIS A 437 28.37 14.30 27.84
C HIS A 437 28.00 15.55 28.61
N PHE A 438 27.43 16.59 27.99
CA PHE A 438 27.11 17.83 28.68
C PHE A 438 25.61 18.09 28.77
N ASN A 439 25.14 18.45 29.97
CA ASN A 439 23.83 19.07 30.16
C ASN A 439 23.91 20.51 29.62
N LEU A 440 23.45 20.72 28.41
CA LEU A 440 23.31 22.06 27.85
C LEU A 440 22.32 22.88 28.70
N PRO A 441 22.58 24.18 28.94
CA PRO A 441 21.70 25.03 29.77
C PRO A 441 20.30 25.15 29.27
N SER A 442 20.07 24.98 27.95
CA SER A 442 18.76 24.96 27.30
C SER A 442 18.54 23.63 26.59
N LYS A 443 17.44 22.95 26.92
CA LYS A 443 17.03 21.73 26.20
C LYS A 443 16.71 21.99 24.73
N THR A 444 16.45 23.24 24.34
CA THR A 444 16.03 23.61 22.97
C THR A 444 17.19 23.58 21.98
N GLU A 445 18.43 23.75 22.45
CA GLU A 445 19.64 23.74 21.61
C GLU A 445 20.12 22.33 21.22
N SER A 446 19.55 21.27 21.80
CA SER A 446 19.88 19.86 21.52
C SER A 446 18.73 19.06 20.94
N MET A 447 17.75 19.70 20.35
CA MET A 447 16.57 19.09 19.76
C MET A 447 16.81 18.73 18.28
N PHE A 448 17.65 17.70 18.01
CA PHE A 448 18.12 17.40 16.66
C PHE A 448 17.07 16.71 15.80
N MET A 449 16.56 15.57 16.24
CA MET A 449 15.56 14.79 15.49
C MET A 449 14.58 14.10 16.44
N ALA A 450 13.33 13.97 16.04
CA ALA A 450 12.31 13.25 16.75
C ALA A 450 11.38 12.52 15.78
N GLY A 451 10.95 11.33 16.14
CA GLY A 451 10.11 10.49 15.32
C GLY A 451 8.90 9.96 16.07
N GLY A 452 7.72 10.29 15.60
CA GLY A 452 6.44 9.76 16.08
C GLY A 452 5.75 8.89 15.02
N ASN A 453 4.58 8.36 15.37
CA ASN A 453 3.76 7.63 14.41
C ASN A 453 3.14 8.56 13.35
N ASP A 454 2.88 9.82 13.75
CA ASP A 454 2.12 10.79 12.96
C ASP A 454 2.97 11.93 12.42
N CYS A 455 4.23 12.02 12.81
CA CYS A 455 5.13 13.08 12.35
C CYS A 455 6.61 12.72 12.50
N LEU A 456 7.43 13.40 11.69
CA LEU A 456 8.88 13.46 11.78
C LEU A 456 9.26 14.92 11.98
N ILE A 457 10.13 15.18 12.97
CA ILE A 457 10.56 16.53 13.33
C ILE A 457 12.08 16.58 13.32
N ILE A 458 12.64 17.61 12.71
CA ILE A 458 14.07 17.91 12.72
C ILE A 458 14.28 19.35 13.16
N GLY A 459 15.12 19.51 14.18
CA GLY A 459 15.31 20.78 14.83
C GLY A 459 14.15 21.19 15.74
N GLY A 460 14.46 21.85 16.83
CA GLY A 460 13.49 22.30 17.81
C GLY A 460 13.88 23.60 18.48
N GLY A 461 13.00 24.11 19.37
CA GLY A 461 13.17 25.37 20.05
C GLY A 461 12.70 26.57 19.21
N GLY A 462 11.69 27.30 19.71
CA GLY A 462 11.10 28.45 19.00
C GLY A 462 10.36 28.12 17.71
N GLY A 463 10.60 26.92 17.13
CA GLY A 463 10.03 26.40 15.89
C GLY A 463 10.64 25.06 15.51
N GLN A 464 10.49 24.66 14.26
CA GLN A 464 11.01 23.38 13.71
C GLN A 464 11.68 23.66 12.36
N ALA A 465 12.93 23.18 12.18
CA ALA A 465 13.60 23.32 10.89
C ALA A 465 12.84 22.56 9.80
N LEU A 466 12.39 21.33 10.11
CA LEU A 466 11.52 20.53 9.29
C LEU A 466 10.49 19.81 10.15
N TYR A 467 9.26 19.85 9.71
CA TYR A 467 8.16 19.01 10.16
C TYR A 467 7.56 18.29 8.94
N ILE A 468 7.35 17.00 9.05
CA ILE A 468 6.74 16.18 7.99
C ILE A 468 5.60 15.40 8.63
N ASP A 469 4.44 15.38 7.98
CA ASP A 469 3.27 14.63 8.45
C ASP A 469 3.46 13.11 8.34
N GLY A 470 2.61 12.36 9.04
CA GLY A 470 2.65 10.90 9.08
C GLY A 470 2.46 10.20 7.74
N ASP A 471 1.91 10.91 6.77
CA ASP A 471 1.67 10.41 5.42
C ASP A 471 2.77 10.79 4.42
N LEU A 472 3.79 11.56 4.85
CA LEU A 472 4.87 12.10 4.03
C LEU A 472 4.36 12.94 2.83
N ASN A 473 3.21 13.55 2.94
CA ASN A 473 2.58 14.33 1.89
C ASN A 473 2.76 15.84 2.08
N ARG A 474 2.83 16.28 3.33
CA ARG A 474 2.90 17.68 3.69
C ARG A 474 4.04 17.94 4.66
N GLY A 475 4.69 19.06 4.51
CA GLY A 475 5.71 19.50 5.42
C GLY A 475 5.57 20.99 5.77
N ARG A 476 6.26 21.35 6.84
CA ARG A 476 6.44 22.74 7.27
C ARG A 476 7.91 22.95 7.58
N THR A 477 8.38 24.16 7.37
CA THR A 477 9.73 24.59 7.72
C THR A 477 9.70 25.96 8.34
N GLY A 478 10.55 26.20 9.31
CA GLY A 478 10.66 27.48 10.00
C GLY A 478 12.02 27.61 10.67
N HIS A 479 12.23 28.72 11.35
CA HIS A 479 13.39 28.91 12.22
C HIS A 479 13.34 27.96 13.42
N CYS A 480 14.47 27.43 13.86
CA CYS A 480 14.58 26.74 15.13
C CYS A 480 15.91 27.08 15.86
N ASP A 481 15.90 26.93 17.18
CA ASP A 481 17.06 27.26 18.01
C ASP A 481 18.23 26.30 17.78
N THR A 482 17.95 25.02 17.51
CA THR A 482 18.98 23.98 17.32
C THR A 482 19.94 24.31 16.17
N PHE A 483 19.42 24.79 15.04
CA PHE A 483 20.23 25.05 13.84
C PHE A 483 20.33 26.54 13.49
N ASN A 484 19.57 27.41 14.15
CA ASN A 484 19.46 28.84 13.82
C ASN A 484 19.26 29.07 12.30
N ASN A 485 18.40 28.26 11.71
CA ASN A 485 18.17 28.22 10.27
C ASN A 485 17.09 29.20 9.83
N GLN A 486 17.19 29.66 8.59
CA GLN A 486 16.05 30.23 7.85
C GLN A 486 15.13 29.10 7.36
N PRO A 487 13.86 29.36 7.01
CA PRO A 487 13.03 28.37 6.35
C PRO A 487 13.75 27.73 5.15
N LEU A 488 13.76 26.39 5.09
CA LEU A 488 14.53 25.65 4.08
C LEU A 488 13.86 25.66 2.69
N CYS A 489 12.56 25.89 2.66
CA CYS A 489 11.73 26.05 1.48
C CYS A 489 10.50 26.89 1.86
N SER A 490 9.44 26.87 1.07
CA SER A 490 8.16 27.51 1.42
C SER A 490 7.67 27.00 2.78
N GLU A 491 7.23 27.89 3.68
CA GLU A 491 6.88 27.56 5.07
C GLU A 491 5.93 26.39 5.22
N ASN A 492 4.94 26.27 4.33
CA ASN A 492 4.06 25.12 4.20
C ASN A 492 4.19 24.59 2.77
N PHE A 493 4.54 23.33 2.63
CA PHE A 493 4.79 22.74 1.33
C PHE A 493 4.14 21.37 1.15
N LEU A 494 3.86 21.04 -0.10
CA LEU A 494 3.47 19.70 -0.51
C LEU A 494 4.72 18.95 -0.99
N ILE A 495 4.85 17.71 -0.56
CA ILE A 495 5.99 16.86 -0.87
C ILE A 495 5.71 16.12 -2.17
N SER A 496 6.63 16.21 -3.12
CA SER A 496 6.59 15.44 -4.37
C SER A 496 7.43 14.17 -4.32
N ALA A 497 8.54 14.19 -3.56
CA ALA A 497 9.39 13.03 -3.33
C ALA A 497 10.13 13.15 -1.99
N VAL A 498 10.31 12.02 -1.31
CA VAL A 498 11.18 11.86 -0.14
C VAL A 498 12.11 10.71 -0.41
N GLU A 499 13.40 10.93 -0.20
CA GLU A 499 14.44 9.92 -0.26
C GLU A 499 15.21 9.89 1.06
N ALA A 500 15.52 8.70 1.55
CA ALA A 500 16.40 8.50 2.69
C ALA A 500 17.55 7.57 2.27
N TRP A 501 18.77 7.99 2.52
CA TRP A 501 19.99 7.28 2.18
C TRP A 501 20.72 6.90 3.45
N GLY A 502 20.96 5.60 3.65
CA GLY A 502 21.85 5.10 4.70
C GLY A 502 23.26 4.98 4.15
N PHE A 503 24.25 5.12 5.05
CA PHE A 503 25.66 4.91 4.73
C PHE A 503 26.06 3.53 5.26
N GLN A 504 26.84 2.80 4.47
CA GLN A 504 27.47 1.55 4.89
C GLN A 504 28.98 1.79 5.06
N ASP A 505 29.53 1.22 6.11
CA ASP A 505 30.98 1.21 6.28
C ASP A 505 31.60 0.31 5.20
N PRO A 506 32.57 0.79 4.40
CA PRO A 506 33.20 0.00 3.35
C PRO A 506 33.94 -1.24 3.87
N ASP A 507 34.21 -1.32 5.18
CA ASP A 507 34.95 -2.43 5.81
C ASP A 507 34.03 -3.59 6.29
N THR A 508 32.72 -3.55 5.99
CA THR A 508 31.73 -4.58 6.37
C THR A 508 31.26 -5.43 5.18
N GLN A 509 32.16 -5.78 4.25
CA GLN A 509 31.89 -6.79 3.22
C GLN A 509 32.43 -8.15 3.61
#